data_b8a38c904313468ab5865947c3680699
#
_entry.id   b8a38c904313468ab5865947c3680699
#
_cell.length_a   1.000
_cell.length_b   1.000
_cell.length_c   1.000
_cell.angle_alpha   90.00
_cell.angle_beta   90.00
_cell.angle_gamma   90.00
#
_symmetry.space_group_name_H-M   'P 1'
#
loop_
_entity.id
_entity.type
_entity.pdbx_description
1 polymer ?
#
loop_
_entity_poly.entity_id
_entity_poly.type
_entity_poly.pdbx_seq_one_letter_code
_entity_poly.pdbx_strand_id
1 'polypeptide(L)'
;MKNFIRKLAFHYTKLDKRHALKESQRISEWRYKYLQQIKRFRDENRSIVNLEETWYYSLDTVNKGWVDQSNNCFLNVPASRGCRIIILHAGSTEGWIDNCLYSSAKNIKDAKVDYHDQMTGEVFYTWFSYNLLPNLPPNSVIVMDNASYHSVQE
;
A
#
# COMPACT_ATOMS: atom_id res chain seq x y z
N MET A 1 24.43 -22.78 -29.48
CA MET A 1 23.86 -22.98 -28.14
C MET A 1 22.43 -22.47 -28.03
N LYS A 2 22.10 -21.21 -28.32
CA LYS A 2 20.70 -20.66 -28.22
C LYS A 2 19.64 -21.48 -28.97
N ASN A 3 19.94 -21.96 -30.15
CA ASN A 3 18.99 -22.76 -30.95
C ASN A 3 18.73 -24.16 -30.39
N PHE A 4 19.72 -24.76 -29.72
CA PHE A 4 19.58 -26.04 -29.03
C PHE A 4 18.64 -25.91 -27.82
N ILE A 5 18.84 -24.87 -27.00
CA ILE A 5 18.00 -24.61 -25.83
C ILE A 5 16.53 -24.35 -26.23
N ARG A 6 16.28 -23.62 -27.34
CA ARG A 6 14.92 -23.44 -27.89
C ARG A 6 14.25 -24.70 -28.34
N LYS A 7 15.02 -25.67 -28.92
CA LYS A 7 14.49 -26.98 -29.31
C LYS A 7 14.05 -27.82 -28.10
N LEU A 8 14.57 -27.52 -26.91
CA LEU A 8 14.15 -28.12 -25.64
C LEU A 8 13.01 -27.39 -24.96
N ALA A 9 12.28 -26.54 -25.72
CA ALA A 9 11.14 -25.73 -25.23
C ALA A 9 11.46 -24.73 -24.12
N PHE A 10 12.75 -24.38 -23.93
CA PHE A 10 13.10 -23.28 -23.02
C PHE A 10 12.94 -21.91 -23.69
N HIS A 11 12.31 -20.98 -23.00
CA HIS A 11 12.13 -19.61 -23.43
C HIS A 11 12.98 -18.66 -22.57
N TYR A 12 13.65 -17.71 -23.23
CA TYR A 12 14.34 -16.65 -22.51
C TYR A 12 13.30 -15.60 -22.10
N THR A 13 13.03 -15.49 -20.81
CA THR A 13 12.05 -14.57 -20.23
C THR A 13 12.63 -13.88 -18.99
N LYS A 14 11.95 -12.82 -18.55
CA LYS A 14 12.29 -12.16 -17.30
C LYS A 14 12.01 -13.11 -16.14
N LEU A 15 13.00 -13.36 -15.30
CA LEU A 15 12.83 -14.19 -14.11
C LEU A 15 12.13 -13.40 -13.02
N ASP A 16 11.13 -14.01 -12.42
CA ASP A 16 10.53 -13.49 -11.21
C ASP A 16 11.52 -13.56 -10.05
N LYS A 17 11.85 -12.38 -9.51
CA LYS A 17 12.71 -12.30 -8.33
C LYS A 17 11.85 -12.52 -7.09
N ARG A 18 11.85 -13.76 -6.59
CA ARG A 18 11.23 -14.07 -5.30
C ARG A 18 12.28 -13.93 -4.20
N HIS A 19 11.93 -13.19 -3.16
CA HIS A 19 12.76 -13.14 -1.96
C HIS A 19 12.71 -14.52 -1.27
N ALA A 20 13.86 -15.14 -1.06
CA ALA A 20 13.95 -16.46 -0.40
C ALA A 20 13.26 -16.49 0.97
N LEU A 21 13.28 -15.36 1.69
CA LEU A 21 12.61 -15.22 2.98
C LEU A 21 11.08 -15.34 2.90
N LYS A 22 10.45 -15.03 1.75
CA LYS A 22 8.98 -15.15 1.59
C LYS A 22 8.49 -16.60 1.69
N GLU A 23 9.34 -17.55 1.38
CA GLU A 23 9.05 -19.00 1.41
C GLU A 23 9.66 -19.69 2.65
N SER A 24 10.16 -18.91 3.62
CA SER A 24 10.62 -19.49 4.88
C SER A 24 9.47 -20.15 5.63
N GLN A 25 9.75 -21.25 6.32
CA GLN A 25 8.74 -22.01 7.08
C GLN A 25 7.95 -21.09 8.03
N ARG A 26 8.64 -20.20 8.74
CA ARG A 26 8.02 -19.22 9.64
C ARG A 26 6.98 -18.35 8.94
N ILE A 27 7.29 -17.81 7.77
CA ILE A 27 6.36 -16.95 7.02
C ILE A 27 5.17 -17.77 6.47
N SER A 28 5.43 -19.00 6.03
CA SER A 28 4.38 -19.92 5.57
C SER A 28 3.40 -20.26 6.69
N GLU A 29 3.90 -20.54 7.90
CA GLU A 29 3.08 -20.78 9.10
C GLU A 29 2.25 -19.54 9.50
N TRP A 30 2.84 -18.34 9.44
CA TRP A 30 2.10 -17.09 9.72
C TRP A 30 0.99 -16.85 8.72
N ARG A 31 1.26 -17.02 7.42
CA ARG A 31 0.21 -16.94 6.38
C ARG A 31 -0.91 -17.94 6.63
N TYR A 32 -0.57 -19.18 6.97
CA TYR A 32 -1.56 -20.21 7.24
C TYR A 32 -2.45 -19.81 8.43
N LYS A 33 -1.86 -19.36 9.54
CA LYS A 33 -2.61 -18.88 10.72
C LYS A 33 -3.53 -17.71 10.37
N TYR A 34 -2.99 -16.72 9.63
CA TYR A 34 -3.76 -15.57 9.17
C TYR A 34 -4.96 -16.00 8.32
N LEU A 35 -4.75 -16.88 7.34
CA LEU A 35 -5.82 -17.35 6.47
C LEU A 35 -6.90 -18.13 7.23
N GLN A 36 -6.51 -18.92 8.22
CA GLN A 36 -7.47 -19.62 9.09
C GLN A 36 -8.30 -18.64 9.91
N GLN A 37 -7.67 -17.60 10.49
CA GLN A 37 -8.38 -16.60 11.28
C GLN A 37 -9.35 -15.78 10.40
N ILE A 38 -8.91 -15.33 9.24
CA ILE A 38 -9.77 -14.58 8.31
C ILE A 38 -10.94 -15.43 7.84
N LYS A 39 -10.71 -16.72 7.54
CA LYS A 39 -11.79 -17.64 7.19
C LYS A 39 -12.81 -17.74 8.33
N ARG A 40 -12.35 -17.96 9.56
CA ARG A 40 -13.24 -18.04 10.73
C ARG A 40 -14.08 -16.76 10.89
N PHE A 41 -13.48 -15.59 10.79
CA PHE A 41 -14.20 -14.31 10.91
C PHE A 41 -15.24 -14.12 9.79
N ARG A 42 -14.95 -14.61 8.58
CA ARG A 42 -15.94 -14.62 7.49
C ARG A 42 -17.08 -15.58 7.77
N ASP A 43 -16.79 -16.77 8.30
CA ASP A 43 -17.81 -17.76 8.67
C ASP A 43 -18.70 -17.24 9.83
N GLU A 44 -18.14 -16.40 10.71
CA GLU A 44 -18.87 -15.69 11.78
C GLU A 44 -19.64 -14.45 11.27
N ASN A 45 -19.61 -14.14 9.97
CA ASN A 45 -20.21 -12.94 9.34
C ASN A 45 -19.74 -11.62 9.99
N ARG A 46 -18.51 -11.54 10.46
CA ARG A 46 -17.94 -10.31 10.98
C ARG A 46 -17.53 -9.38 9.84
N SER A 47 -17.76 -8.09 10.04
CA SER A 47 -17.26 -7.06 9.12
C SER A 47 -15.73 -7.06 9.14
N ILE A 48 -15.10 -7.30 7.99
CA ILE A 48 -13.65 -7.23 7.84
C ILE A 48 -13.33 -5.92 7.17
N VAL A 49 -12.59 -5.08 7.89
CA VAL A 49 -12.17 -3.74 7.45
C VAL A 49 -10.67 -3.78 7.21
N ASN A 50 -10.27 -3.49 6.00
CA ASN A 50 -8.87 -3.36 5.62
C ASN A 50 -8.50 -1.89 5.67
N LEU A 51 -7.40 -1.57 6.31
CA LEU A 51 -6.80 -0.25 6.24
C LEU A 51 -5.46 -0.33 5.54
N GLU A 52 -5.14 0.73 4.81
CA GLU A 52 -3.91 0.79 4.03
C GLU A 52 -3.44 2.24 3.94
N GLU A 53 -2.14 2.42 3.94
CA GLU A 53 -1.49 3.68 3.70
C GLU A 53 -0.82 3.67 2.34
N THR A 54 -1.03 4.73 1.62
CA THR A 54 -0.33 4.97 0.36
C THR A 54 0.21 6.39 0.32
N TRP A 55 1.12 6.65 -0.59
CA TRP A 55 1.65 7.99 -0.82
C TRP A 55 1.73 8.29 -2.29
N TYR A 56 1.57 9.56 -2.58
CA TYR A 56 1.67 10.12 -3.91
C TYR A 56 2.63 11.32 -3.87
N TYR A 57 3.44 11.46 -4.90
CA TYR A 57 4.31 12.62 -5.04
C TYR A 57 3.66 13.63 -5.98
N SER A 58 3.66 14.90 -5.59
CA SER A 58 2.96 15.96 -6.33
C SER A 58 3.47 16.18 -7.76
N LEU A 59 4.68 15.74 -8.05
CA LEU A 59 5.31 15.83 -9.37
C LEU A 59 5.58 14.46 -9.99
N ASP A 60 4.87 13.40 -9.53
CA ASP A 60 4.93 12.10 -10.21
C ASP A 60 4.36 12.20 -11.62
N THR A 61 5.07 11.60 -12.55
CA THR A 61 4.74 11.63 -13.98
C THR A 61 4.49 10.22 -14.48
N VAL A 62 3.72 10.12 -15.56
CA VAL A 62 3.46 8.83 -16.21
C VAL A 62 4.74 8.29 -16.86
N ASN A 63 5.02 7.01 -16.64
CA ASN A 63 6.19 6.33 -17.19
C ASN A 63 5.95 5.70 -18.58
N LYS A 64 4.76 5.87 -19.16
CA LYS A 64 4.38 5.30 -20.45
C LYS A 64 3.56 6.30 -21.24
N GLY A 65 3.82 6.39 -22.54
CA GLY A 65 3.09 7.22 -23.47
C GLY A 65 3.07 6.62 -24.86
N TRP A 66 2.30 7.21 -25.75
CA TRP A 66 2.29 6.87 -27.15
C TRP A 66 3.47 7.55 -27.84
N VAL A 67 4.26 6.80 -28.60
CA VAL A 67 5.45 7.26 -29.30
C VAL A 67 5.26 6.94 -30.78
N ASP A 68 5.64 7.86 -31.65
CA ASP A 68 5.64 7.64 -33.09
C ASP A 68 6.88 6.85 -33.55
N GLN A 69 6.99 6.65 -34.86
CA GLN A 69 8.11 5.90 -35.44
C GLN A 69 9.47 6.60 -35.26
N SER A 70 9.49 7.92 -34.97
CA SER A 70 10.72 8.66 -34.75
C SER A 70 11.37 8.38 -33.41
N ASN A 71 10.63 7.82 -32.46
CA ASN A 71 11.07 7.50 -31.10
C ASN A 71 11.58 8.72 -30.31
N ASN A 72 11.26 9.94 -30.77
CA ASN A 72 11.74 11.21 -30.20
C ASN A 72 10.76 11.83 -29.21
N CYS A 73 10.00 11.01 -28.49
CA CYS A 73 9.09 11.51 -27.48
C CYS A 73 9.81 11.60 -26.13
N PHE A 74 10.13 12.81 -25.70
CA PHE A 74 10.72 13.09 -24.39
C PHE A 74 9.66 13.74 -23.49
N LEU A 75 9.46 13.17 -22.33
CA LEU A 75 8.70 13.80 -21.27
C LEU A 75 9.66 14.68 -20.46
N ASN A 76 9.42 15.99 -20.43
CA ASN A 76 10.14 16.87 -19.52
C ASN A 76 9.67 16.58 -18.09
N VAL A 77 10.47 15.86 -17.35
CA VAL A 77 10.18 15.52 -15.95
C VAL A 77 10.89 16.50 -15.03
N PRO A 78 10.25 16.95 -13.94
CA PRO A 78 10.91 17.75 -12.93
C PRO A 78 12.12 17.00 -12.33
N ALA A 79 13.14 17.75 -11.90
CA ALA A 79 14.33 17.16 -11.26
C ALA A 79 14.02 16.53 -9.89
N SER A 80 12.89 16.89 -9.26
CA SER A 80 12.43 16.33 -7.99
C SER A 80 11.06 15.68 -8.15
N ARG A 81 10.69 14.79 -7.22
CA ARG A 81 9.34 14.21 -7.16
C ARG A 81 8.29 15.14 -6.53
N GLY A 82 8.73 16.29 -6.03
CA GLY A 82 7.86 17.21 -5.29
C GLY A 82 7.51 16.74 -3.89
N CYS A 83 6.48 17.35 -3.31
CA CYS A 83 6.01 17.01 -1.97
C CYS A 83 5.33 15.64 -1.96
N ARG A 84 5.57 14.88 -0.90
CA ARG A 84 4.88 13.59 -0.67
C ARG A 84 3.57 13.85 0.07
N ILE A 85 2.50 13.31 -0.45
CA ILE A 85 1.18 13.31 0.17
C ILE A 85 0.91 11.91 0.67
N ILE A 86 0.58 11.77 1.95
CA ILE A 86 0.18 10.50 2.57
C ILE A 86 -1.33 10.44 2.56
N ILE A 87 -1.86 9.30 2.14
CA ILE A 87 -3.27 8.98 2.14
C ILE A 87 -3.45 7.71 2.97
N LEU A 88 -4.29 7.79 4.00
CA LEU A 88 -4.67 6.66 4.83
C LEU A 88 -6.19 6.54 4.80
N HIS A 89 -6.68 5.35 4.51
CA HIS A 89 -8.10 5.06 4.47
C HIS A 89 -8.40 3.63 4.88
N ALA A 90 -9.65 3.37 5.22
CA ALA A 90 -10.15 2.06 5.55
C ALA A 90 -11.39 1.72 4.73
N GLY A 91 -11.54 0.44 4.39
CA GLY A 91 -12.67 -0.03 3.61
C GLY A 91 -13.03 -1.49 3.90
N SER A 92 -14.26 -1.84 3.61
CA SER A 92 -14.81 -3.19 3.76
C SER A 92 -15.43 -3.66 2.44
N THR A 93 -16.09 -4.82 2.45
CA THR A 93 -16.88 -5.31 1.31
C THR A 93 -18.07 -4.41 0.97
N GLU A 94 -18.52 -3.59 1.90
CA GLU A 94 -19.63 -2.65 1.73
C GLU A 94 -19.18 -1.32 1.14
N GLY A 95 -17.88 -1.06 1.11
CA GLY A 95 -17.29 0.17 0.60
C GLY A 95 -16.31 0.82 1.57
N TRP A 96 -16.04 2.09 1.34
CA TRP A 96 -15.19 2.91 2.19
C TRP A 96 -15.90 3.22 3.51
N ILE A 97 -15.12 3.26 4.61
CA ILE A 97 -15.64 3.68 5.91
C ILE A 97 -15.77 5.21 5.91
N ASP A 98 -16.94 5.73 6.27
CA ASP A 98 -17.19 7.15 6.29
C ASP A 98 -16.30 7.91 7.27
N ASN A 99 -15.96 9.15 6.93
CA ASN A 99 -15.15 10.07 7.75
C ASN A 99 -13.73 9.57 8.11
N CYS A 100 -13.25 8.50 7.46
CA CYS A 100 -11.96 7.87 7.77
C CYS A 100 -10.83 8.30 6.82
N LEU A 101 -11.08 9.11 5.81
CA LEU A 101 -10.03 9.58 4.92
C LEU A 101 -9.11 10.56 5.64
N TYR A 102 -7.87 10.17 5.83
CA TYR A 102 -6.77 11.06 6.20
C TYR A 102 -5.95 11.42 4.95
N SER A 103 -5.60 12.69 4.82
CA SER A 103 -4.68 13.17 3.79
C SER A 103 -3.80 14.27 4.36
N SER A 104 -2.50 14.11 4.28
CA SER A 104 -1.54 15.13 4.72
C SER A 104 -1.60 16.42 3.89
N ALA A 105 -2.15 16.36 2.67
CA ALA A 105 -2.33 17.53 1.80
C ALA A 105 -3.20 18.64 2.42
N LYS A 106 -4.11 18.31 3.33
CA LYS A 106 -4.97 19.30 3.99
C LYS A 106 -4.20 20.29 4.88
N ASN A 107 -2.99 19.97 5.27
CA ASN A 107 -2.16 20.78 6.16
C ASN A 107 -1.18 21.68 5.40
N ILE A 108 -1.16 21.64 4.06
CA ILE A 108 -0.23 22.43 3.24
C ILE A 108 -0.83 23.85 3.10
N LYS A 109 -0.56 24.74 4.05
CA LYS A 109 -0.92 26.15 3.95
C LYS A 109 0.20 27.03 3.37
N ASP A 110 1.46 26.56 3.35
CA ASP A 110 2.61 27.29 2.83
C ASP A 110 3.56 26.38 2.06
N ALA A 111 3.73 26.68 0.77
CA ALA A 111 4.60 25.90 -0.15
C ALA A 111 6.11 26.02 0.13
N LYS A 112 6.53 26.66 1.22
CA LYS A 112 7.93 26.90 1.57
C LYS A 112 8.51 26.00 2.65
N VAL A 113 7.70 25.16 3.29
CA VAL A 113 8.16 24.25 4.33
C VAL A 113 8.40 22.89 3.71
N ASP A 114 9.59 22.35 3.93
CA ASP A 114 10.00 21.00 3.53
C ASP A 114 9.21 19.97 4.40
N TYR A 115 7.98 19.71 3.96
CA TYR A 115 7.07 18.81 4.66
C TYR A 115 7.45 17.36 4.35
N HIS A 116 8.39 16.84 5.11
CA HIS A 116 8.48 15.41 5.36
C HIS A 116 7.39 14.99 6.35
N ASP A 117 6.13 15.17 5.99
CA ASP A 117 5.04 14.58 6.75
C ASP A 117 5.22 13.07 6.70
N GLN A 118 5.77 12.55 7.76
CA GLN A 118 5.87 11.11 7.99
C GLN A 118 4.65 10.70 8.81
N MET A 119 4.07 9.57 8.48
CA MET A 119 3.11 8.95 9.36
C MET A 119 3.87 8.56 10.65
N THR A 120 3.49 9.18 11.74
CA THR A 120 4.03 8.88 13.08
C THR A 120 3.02 8.05 13.86
N GLY A 121 3.48 7.36 14.91
CA GLY A 121 2.59 6.61 15.79
C GLY A 121 1.48 7.48 16.39
N GLU A 122 1.79 8.73 16.78
CA GLU A 122 0.83 9.67 17.33
C GLU A 122 -0.26 10.07 16.31
N VAL A 123 0.15 10.38 15.08
CA VAL A 123 -0.80 10.72 13.98
C VAL A 123 -1.68 9.53 13.67
N PHE A 124 -1.08 8.33 13.56
CA PHE A 124 -1.83 7.10 13.33
C PHE A 124 -2.81 6.81 14.47
N TYR A 125 -2.35 6.88 15.73
CA TYR A 125 -3.18 6.64 16.90
C TYR A 125 -4.37 7.62 16.98
N THR A 126 -4.12 8.89 16.73
CA THR A 126 -5.18 9.92 16.71
C THR A 126 -6.21 9.63 15.64
N TRP A 127 -5.77 9.34 14.41
CA TRP A 127 -6.67 8.98 13.33
C TRP A 127 -7.43 7.68 13.63
N PHE A 128 -6.75 6.66 14.12
CA PHE A 128 -7.34 5.37 14.44
C PHE A 128 -8.44 5.51 15.51
N SER A 129 -8.14 6.23 16.58
CA SER A 129 -9.03 6.37 17.73
C SER A 129 -10.22 7.30 17.48
N TYR A 130 -10.02 8.39 16.76
CA TYR A 130 -11.04 9.42 16.61
C TYR A 130 -11.75 9.41 15.25
N ASN A 131 -11.14 8.83 14.22
CA ASN A 131 -11.74 8.74 12.90
C ASN A 131 -12.18 7.33 12.54
N LEU A 132 -11.35 6.31 12.79
CA LEU A 132 -11.68 4.96 12.37
C LEU A 132 -12.64 4.27 13.36
N LEU A 133 -12.24 4.11 14.62
CA LEU A 133 -13.00 3.31 15.60
C LEU A 133 -14.46 3.75 15.76
N PRO A 134 -14.80 5.05 15.84
CA PRO A 134 -16.18 5.48 16.02
C PRO A 134 -17.10 5.18 14.83
N ASN A 135 -16.51 4.98 13.64
CA ASN A 135 -17.24 4.75 12.40
C ASN A 135 -17.31 3.28 11.98
N LEU A 136 -16.73 2.38 12.79
CA LEU A 136 -16.76 0.95 12.51
C LEU A 136 -18.06 0.29 12.99
N PRO A 137 -18.60 -0.65 12.23
CA PRO A 137 -19.63 -1.56 12.75
C PRO A 137 -19.14 -2.28 14.01
N PRO A 138 -20.03 -2.56 14.97
CA PRO A 138 -19.65 -3.31 16.16
C PRO A 138 -19.09 -4.68 15.80
N ASN A 139 -18.12 -5.15 16.58
CA ASN A 139 -17.46 -6.45 16.38
C ASN A 139 -16.71 -6.61 15.05
N SER A 140 -16.26 -5.50 14.44
CA SER A 140 -15.44 -5.52 13.23
C SER A 140 -14.07 -6.14 13.47
N VAL A 141 -13.49 -6.71 12.43
CA VAL A 141 -12.11 -7.20 12.38
C VAL A 141 -11.30 -6.21 11.55
N ILE A 142 -10.30 -5.58 12.15
CA ILE A 142 -9.42 -4.65 11.45
C ILE A 142 -8.19 -5.42 10.96
N VAL A 143 -7.91 -5.29 9.68
CA VAL A 143 -6.72 -5.85 9.02
C VAL A 143 -5.82 -4.70 8.58
N MET A 144 -4.59 -4.71 9.04
CA MET A 144 -3.56 -3.72 8.70
C MET A 144 -2.21 -4.41 8.52
N ASP A 145 -1.27 -3.75 7.88
CA ASP A 145 0.10 -4.22 7.81
C ASP A 145 0.83 -4.10 9.17
N ASN A 146 2.08 -4.52 9.24
CA ASN A 146 2.88 -4.47 10.46
C ASN A 146 3.89 -3.31 10.40
N ALA A 147 3.46 -2.12 10.06
CA ALA A 147 4.33 -0.95 10.13
C ALA A 147 4.76 -0.67 11.58
N SER A 148 5.99 -0.18 11.75
CA SER A 148 6.58 0.02 13.09
C SER A 148 5.79 0.99 13.97
N TYR A 149 5.15 1.99 13.38
CA TYR A 149 4.34 2.99 14.10
C TYR A 149 2.92 2.48 14.47
N HIS A 150 2.50 1.30 13.99
CA HIS A 150 1.24 0.67 14.44
C HIS A 150 1.36 0.02 15.82
N SER A 151 2.56 -0.23 16.31
CA SER A 151 2.83 -0.96 17.55
C SER A 151 3.63 -0.14 18.56
N VAL A 152 3.52 1.18 18.53
CA VAL A 152 4.12 2.05 19.55
C VAL A 152 3.42 1.78 20.88
N GLN A 153 4.17 1.18 21.83
CA GLN A 153 3.73 1.05 23.20
C GLN A 153 4.23 2.28 23.97
N GLU A 154 3.35 2.91 24.74
CA GLU A 154 3.71 3.92 25.73
C GLU A 154 4.49 3.30 26.90
#